data_772d0456fd1263880cd7af2164cc1094
#
_entry.id   772d0456fd1263880cd7af2164cc1094
#
_cell.length_a   1.000
_cell.length_b   1.000
_cell.length_c   1.000
_cell.angle_alpha   90.00
_cell.angle_beta   90.00
_cell.angle_gamma   90.00
#
_symmetry.space_group_name_H-M   'P 1'
#
loop_
_entity.id
_entity.type
_entity.pdbx_description
1 polymer ?
#
loop_
_entity_poly.entity_id
_entity_poly.type
_entity_poly.pdbx_seq_one_letter_code
_entity_poly.pdbx_strand_id
1 'polypeptide(L)'
;MTSKAFQDYYTDEFASCYGCGRLNKHGLQIKSYWDGDESVCHFQPKHYHTGGFPGYVYGGLIASLIDCHAAGTASAIKHRDSGSEMGSEPLLRFVTASLHVDYLAPTPIDETLELRGNVKEIKGRKIIVGITLSVKG
;
A
#
# COMPACT_ATOMS: atom_id res chain seq x y z
N MET A 1 -2.09 -6.98 -19.83
CA MET A 1 -0.81 -7.51 -19.37
C MET A 1 -0.64 -7.26 -17.88
N THR A 2 -0.35 -8.32 -17.15
CA THR A 2 -0.21 -8.22 -15.72
C THR A 2 1.21 -7.82 -15.36
N SER A 3 1.33 -6.74 -14.62
CA SER A 3 2.60 -6.32 -14.07
C SER A 3 2.85 -7.07 -12.76
N LYS A 4 4.11 -7.16 -12.38
CA LYS A 4 4.49 -7.73 -11.10
C LYS A 4 4.28 -6.67 -10.02
N ALA A 5 3.69 -7.05 -8.90
CA ALA A 5 3.45 -6.12 -7.81
C ALA A 5 4.77 -5.62 -7.20
N PHE A 6 4.75 -4.40 -6.66
CA PHE A 6 5.93 -3.82 -6.01
C PHE A 6 6.47 -4.76 -4.93
N GLN A 7 5.58 -5.33 -4.13
CA GLN A 7 5.94 -6.18 -3.01
C GLN A 7 6.57 -7.52 -3.43
N ASP A 8 6.32 -7.94 -4.65
CA ASP A 8 6.87 -9.20 -5.15
C ASP A 8 8.34 -9.09 -5.55
N TYR A 9 8.88 -7.87 -5.55
CA TYR A 9 10.31 -7.63 -5.77
C TYR A 9 11.12 -7.68 -4.48
N TYR A 10 10.46 -7.69 -3.31
CA TYR A 10 11.18 -7.72 -2.03
C TYR A 10 11.81 -9.08 -1.83
N THR A 11 13.05 -9.07 -1.32
CA THR A 11 13.75 -10.32 -1.00
C THR A 11 13.06 -11.00 0.19
N ASP A 12 13.31 -12.28 0.38
CA ASP A 12 12.63 -13.07 1.40
C ASP A 12 12.79 -12.48 2.81
N GLU A 13 13.96 -11.92 3.11
CA GLU A 13 14.20 -11.33 4.44
C GLU A 13 13.30 -10.13 4.72
N PHE A 14 12.74 -9.50 3.68
CA PHE A 14 11.86 -8.35 3.80
C PHE A 14 10.42 -8.66 3.37
N ALA A 15 10.04 -9.91 3.35
CA ALA A 15 8.75 -10.33 2.81
C ALA A 15 7.79 -10.89 3.88
N SER A 16 8.03 -10.56 5.15
CA SER A 16 7.21 -11.07 6.25
C SER A 16 6.32 -10.02 6.90
N CYS A 17 6.19 -8.84 6.30
CA CYS A 17 5.38 -7.77 6.85
C CYS A 17 3.92 -8.21 6.99
N TYR A 18 3.30 -7.87 8.10
CA TYR A 18 1.89 -8.21 8.33
C TYR A 18 0.97 -7.60 7.28
N GLY A 19 1.27 -6.39 6.81
CA GLY A 19 0.44 -5.72 5.82
C GLY A 19 0.72 -6.16 4.38
N CYS A 20 1.97 -6.40 4.02
CA CYS A 20 2.32 -6.61 2.61
C CYS A 20 3.26 -7.78 2.34
N GLY A 21 3.62 -8.55 3.35
CA GLY A 21 4.56 -9.65 3.17
C GLY A 21 3.96 -10.85 2.47
N ARG A 22 4.49 -11.21 1.30
CA ARG A 22 4.00 -12.38 0.57
C ARG A 22 4.25 -13.70 1.31
N LEU A 23 5.20 -13.70 2.24
CA LEU A 23 5.52 -14.89 3.04
C LEU A 23 4.76 -14.97 4.35
N ASN A 24 4.01 -13.92 4.70
CA ASN A 24 3.21 -13.92 5.92
C ASN A 24 1.78 -14.37 5.60
N LYS A 25 1.48 -15.63 5.86
CA LYS A 25 0.17 -16.20 5.56
C LYS A 25 -0.95 -15.64 6.43
N HIS A 26 -0.62 -15.01 7.55
CA HIS A 26 -1.61 -14.40 8.44
C HIS A 26 -1.84 -12.93 8.11
N GLY A 27 -1.06 -12.39 7.19
CA GLY A 27 -1.11 -10.99 6.87
C GLY A 27 -2.08 -10.62 5.77
N LEU A 28 -2.12 -9.35 5.44
CA LEU A 28 -3.06 -8.82 4.46
C LEU A 28 -2.58 -9.07 3.03
N GLN A 29 -1.29 -9.22 2.84
CA GLN A 29 -0.64 -9.55 1.56
C GLN A 29 -1.07 -8.62 0.42
N ILE A 30 -1.09 -7.32 0.68
CA ILE A 30 -1.50 -6.37 -0.35
C ILE A 30 -0.50 -6.34 -1.50
N LYS A 31 -1.01 -5.99 -2.67
CA LYS A 31 -0.23 -5.91 -3.90
C LYS A 31 -0.45 -4.55 -4.54
N SER A 32 0.63 -3.85 -4.81
CA SER A 32 0.59 -2.51 -5.40
C SER A 32 1.20 -2.51 -6.79
N TYR A 33 0.64 -1.69 -7.67
CA TYR A 33 1.04 -1.62 -9.07
C TYR A 33 1.07 -0.17 -9.53
N TRP A 34 1.78 0.10 -10.62
CA TRP A 34 1.64 1.38 -11.29
C TRP A 34 0.41 1.38 -12.19
N ASP A 35 -0.26 2.52 -12.20
CA ASP A 35 -1.31 2.84 -13.16
C ASP A 35 -1.00 4.26 -13.64
N GLY A 36 -0.18 4.35 -14.70
CA GLY A 36 0.36 5.62 -15.12
C GLY A 36 1.28 6.21 -14.06
N ASP A 37 0.97 7.40 -13.61
CA ASP A 37 1.75 8.09 -12.58
C ASP A 37 1.21 7.86 -11.17
N GLU A 38 0.13 7.12 -11.05
CA GLU A 38 -0.43 6.75 -9.75
C GLU A 38 -0.11 5.31 -9.42
N SER A 39 0.02 5.03 -8.13
CA SER A 39 0.08 3.65 -7.66
C SER A 39 -1.32 3.20 -7.27
N VAL A 40 -1.64 1.95 -7.50
CA VAL A 40 -2.97 1.41 -7.22
C VAL A 40 -2.87 0.09 -6.47
N CYS A 41 -3.79 -0.11 -5.53
CA CYS A 41 -3.92 -1.33 -4.78
C CYS A 41 -5.41 -1.60 -4.56
N HIS A 42 -5.83 -2.83 -4.75
CA HIS A 42 -7.20 -3.24 -4.48
C HIS A 42 -7.19 -4.26 -3.35
N PHE A 43 -8.12 -4.13 -2.42
CA PHE A 43 -8.21 -5.02 -1.29
C PHE A 43 -9.67 -5.33 -0.98
N GLN A 44 -10.00 -6.61 -0.89
CA GLN A 44 -11.33 -7.05 -0.51
C GLN A 44 -11.31 -7.42 0.97
N PRO A 45 -11.96 -6.63 1.85
CA PRO A 45 -12.00 -6.99 3.26
C PRO A 45 -12.73 -8.31 3.50
N LYS A 46 -12.32 -9.01 4.54
CA LYS A 46 -13.00 -10.20 5.01
C LYS A 46 -13.91 -9.81 6.17
N HIS A 47 -14.92 -10.66 6.45
CA HIS A 47 -15.91 -10.35 7.47
C HIS A 47 -15.30 -10.06 8.86
N TYR A 48 -14.14 -10.62 9.16
CA TYR A 48 -13.47 -10.38 10.44
C TYR A 48 -12.65 -9.10 10.48
N HIS A 49 -12.60 -8.35 9.39
CA HIS A 49 -11.98 -7.03 9.36
C HIS A 49 -12.94 -5.93 9.81
N THR A 50 -13.91 -6.30 10.62
CA THR A 50 -14.95 -5.39 11.09
C THR A 50 -14.45 -4.47 12.21
N GLY A 51 -14.96 -3.25 12.21
CA GLY A 51 -14.80 -2.33 13.33
C GLY A 51 -15.92 -2.53 14.34
N GLY A 52 -16.10 -1.55 15.21
CA GLY A 52 -17.14 -1.60 16.24
C GLY A 52 -18.55 -1.51 15.69
N PHE A 53 -18.73 -0.87 14.54
CA PHE A 53 -20.02 -0.82 13.87
C PHE A 53 -20.15 -1.95 12.88
N PRO A 54 -21.17 -2.81 13.01
CA PRO A 54 -21.36 -3.90 12.06
C PRO A 54 -21.47 -3.40 10.63
N GLY A 55 -20.82 -4.08 9.71
CA GLY A 55 -20.89 -3.74 8.29
C GLY A 55 -19.83 -2.75 7.82
N TYR A 56 -18.96 -2.27 8.70
CA TYR A 56 -17.94 -1.29 8.35
C TYR A 56 -16.55 -1.78 8.75
N VAL A 57 -15.58 -1.40 7.93
CA VAL A 57 -14.18 -1.83 8.09
C VAL A 57 -13.55 -1.16 9.31
N TYR A 58 -12.75 -1.93 10.02
CA TYR A 58 -11.96 -1.43 11.13
C TYR A 58 -10.98 -0.34 10.65
N GLY A 59 -10.97 0.80 11.36
CA GLY A 59 -10.11 1.92 10.98
C GLY A 59 -8.62 1.59 10.99
N GLY A 60 -8.20 0.73 11.89
CA GLY A 60 -6.81 0.29 11.94
C GLY A 60 -6.40 -0.52 10.71
N LEU A 61 -7.33 -1.27 10.13
CA LEU A 61 -7.06 -1.96 8.87
C LEU A 61 -6.83 -0.96 7.75
N ILE A 62 -7.67 0.07 7.68
CA ILE A 62 -7.53 1.11 6.67
C ILE A 62 -6.16 1.77 6.79
N ALA A 63 -5.74 2.11 8.00
CA ALA A 63 -4.42 2.69 8.24
C ALA A 63 -3.31 1.73 7.81
N SER A 64 -3.47 0.44 8.07
CA SER A 64 -2.47 -0.57 7.67
C SER A 64 -2.33 -0.66 6.16
N LEU A 65 -3.44 -0.62 5.43
CA LEU A 65 -3.43 -0.66 3.97
C LEU A 65 -2.73 0.58 3.40
N ILE A 66 -3.04 1.74 3.94
CA ILE A 66 -2.44 3.00 3.53
C ILE A 66 -0.93 2.98 3.79
N ASP A 67 -0.53 2.51 4.97
CA ASP A 67 0.87 2.43 5.36
C ASP A 67 1.69 1.59 4.38
N CYS A 68 1.25 0.37 4.11
CA CYS A 68 2.00 -0.53 3.25
C CYS A 68 1.96 -0.12 1.78
N HIS A 69 0.83 0.43 1.33
CA HIS A 69 0.74 0.91 -0.05
C HIS A 69 1.65 2.12 -0.25
N ALA A 70 1.72 3.02 0.73
CA ALA A 70 2.60 4.18 0.66
C ALA A 70 4.08 3.77 0.65
N ALA A 71 4.46 2.80 1.48
CA ALA A 71 5.84 2.33 1.54
C ALA A 71 6.25 1.67 0.22
N GLY A 72 5.37 0.86 -0.37
CA GLY A 72 5.62 0.26 -1.68
C GLY A 72 5.73 1.31 -2.77
N THR A 73 4.87 2.32 -2.73
CA THR A 73 4.90 3.42 -3.69
C THR A 73 6.19 4.22 -3.57
N ALA A 74 6.66 4.48 -2.35
CA ALA A 74 7.92 5.20 -2.13
C ALA A 74 9.10 4.43 -2.73
N SER A 75 9.16 3.13 -2.52
CA SER A 75 10.21 2.30 -3.11
C SER A 75 10.16 2.35 -4.63
N ALA A 76 8.97 2.18 -5.19
CA ALA A 76 8.77 2.14 -6.64
C ALA A 76 9.11 3.49 -7.30
N ILE A 77 8.69 4.61 -6.69
CA ILE A 77 8.99 5.92 -7.27
C ILE A 77 10.48 6.24 -7.18
N LYS A 78 11.14 5.81 -6.12
CA LYS A 78 12.57 6.05 -5.99
C LYS A 78 13.35 5.30 -7.07
N HIS A 79 12.97 4.08 -7.35
CA HIS A 79 13.56 3.32 -8.46
C HIS A 79 13.30 4.01 -9.80
N ARG A 80 12.05 4.42 -10.04
CA ARG A 80 11.68 5.11 -11.28
C ARG A 80 12.45 6.43 -11.43
N ASP A 81 12.53 7.19 -10.35
CA ASP A 81 13.18 8.51 -10.35
C ASP A 81 14.69 8.39 -10.58
N SER A 82 15.32 7.34 -10.10
CA SER A 82 16.75 7.11 -10.29
C SER A 82 17.08 6.38 -11.58
N GLY A 83 16.07 6.11 -12.41
CA GLY A 83 16.27 5.42 -13.70
C GLY A 83 16.50 3.93 -13.57
N SER A 84 16.26 3.35 -12.40
CA SER A 84 16.35 1.90 -12.20
C SER A 84 14.97 1.28 -12.13
N GLU A 85 14.90 -0.03 -12.20
CA GLU A 85 13.64 -0.76 -12.09
C GLU A 85 13.56 -1.47 -10.75
N MET A 86 12.34 -1.76 -10.31
CA MET A 86 12.13 -2.60 -9.14
C MET A 86 12.83 -3.94 -9.39
N GLY A 87 13.49 -4.44 -8.36
CA GLY A 87 14.30 -5.65 -8.48
C GLY A 87 15.75 -5.42 -8.77
N SER A 88 16.12 -4.17 -9.11
CA SER A 88 17.53 -3.80 -9.31
C SER A 88 18.25 -3.70 -7.98
N GLU A 89 19.55 -3.97 -7.99
CA GLU A 89 20.38 -3.77 -6.80
C GLU A 89 20.94 -2.35 -6.77
N PRO A 90 20.99 -1.70 -5.62
CA PRO A 90 20.40 -2.13 -4.35
C PRO A 90 18.89 -1.90 -4.33
N LEU A 91 18.15 -2.74 -3.64
CA LEU A 91 16.71 -2.52 -3.45
C LEU A 91 16.51 -1.31 -2.56
N LEU A 92 15.76 -0.33 -3.05
CA LEU A 92 15.50 0.91 -2.32
C LEU A 92 14.26 0.73 -1.47
N ARG A 93 14.45 0.61 -0.18
CA ARG A 93 13.38 0.33 0.77
C ARG A 93 13.12 1.51 1.69
N PHE A 94 11.89 1.59 2.14
CA PHE A 94 11.44 2.68 3.00
C PHE A 94 10.73 2.13 4.22
N VAL A 95 10.87 2.83 5.34
CA VAL A 95 10.07 2.59 6.54
C VAL A 95 9.25 3.84 6.80
N THR A 96 8.10 3.65 7.42
CA THR A 96 7.18 4.74 7.69
C THR A 96 7.66 5.53 8.89
N ALA A 97 7.90 6.82 8.68
CA ALA A 97 8.29 7.72 9.77
C ALA A 97 7.07 8.44 10.37
N SER A 98 6.04 8.63 9.57
CA SER A 98 4.86 9.37 9.99
C SER A 98 3.67 8.92 9.14
N LEU A 99 2.51 8.82 9.76
CA LEU A 99 1.28 8.45 9.07
C LEU A 99 0.14 9.33 9.60
N HIS A 100 -0.54 10.01 8.67
CA HIS A 100 -1.70 10.81 8.99
C HIS A 100 -2.89 10.30 8.18
N VAL A 101 -3.98 9.97 8.85
CA VAL A 101 -5.18 9.43 8.18
C VAL A 101 -6.40 10.23 8.60
N ASP A 102 -7.14 10.71 7.61
CA ASP A 102 -8.43 11.35 7.83
C ASP A 102 -9.51 10.38 7.34
N TYR A 103 -10.43 10.03 8.24
CA TYR A 103 -11.53 9.12 7.93
C TYR A 103 -12.73 9.96 7.55
N LEU A 104 -12.93 10.14 6.24
CA LEU A 104 -13.95 11.06 5.73
C LEU A 104 -15.36 10.47 5.71
N ALA A 105 -15.47 9.14 5.64
CA ALA A 105 -16.74 8.44 5.62
C ALA A 105 -16.54 7.01 6.10
N PRO A 106 -17.59 6.37 6.64
CA PRO A 106 -17.51 4.94 6.97
C PRO A 106 -17.22 4.10 5.73
N THR A 107 -16.42 3.06 5.87
CA THR A 107 -16.02 2.21 4.76
C THR A 107 -16.77 0.88 4.82
N PRO A 108 -17.64 0.58 3.82
CA PRO A 108 -18.38 -0.68 3.82
C PRO A 108 -17.46 -1.89 3.72
N ILE A 109 -17.79 -2.95 4.47
CA ILE A 109 -16.94 -4.14 4.53
C ILE A 109 -17.12 -5.08 3.34
N ASP A 110 -18.25 -5.00 2.66
CA ASP A 110 -18.55 -5.89 1.51
C ASP A 110 -18.09 -5.33 0.18
N GLU A 111 -17.44 -4.18 0.19
CA GLU A 111 -16.98 -3.55 -1.04
C GLU A 111 -15.48 -3.72 -1.20
N THR A 112 -15.02 -3.81 -2.45
CA THR A 112 -13.59 -3.80 -2.73
C THR A 112 -13.07 -2.38 -2.52
N LEU A 113 -11.98 -2.28 -1.75
CA LEU A 113 -11.34 -1.00 -1.48
C LEU A 113 -10.30 -0.72 -2.56
N GLU A 114 -10.26 0.52 -3.04
CA GLU A 114 -9.24 0.95 -3.98
C GLU A 114 -8.38 2.02 -3.32
N LEU A 115 -7.07 1.80 -3.35
CA LEU A 115 -6.12 2.79 -2.85
C LEU A 115 -5.35 3.35 -4.04
N ARG A 116 -5.33 4.67 -4.14
CA ARG A 116 -4.57 5.37 -5.17
C ARG A 116 -3.56 6.26 -4.51
N GLY A 117 -2.31 6.16 -4.97
CA GLY A 117 -1.21 6.90 -4.39
C GLY A 117 -0.59 7.89 -5.35
N ASN A 118 -0.27 9.06 -4.84
CA ASN A 118 0.44 10.09 -5.57
C ASN A 118 1.61 10.56 -4.73
N VAL A 119 2.78 10.65 -5.36
CA VAL A 119 3.96 11.17 -4.67
C VAL A 119 3.83 12.69 -4.60
N LYS A 120 3.84 13.22 -3.37
CA LYS A 120 3.70 14.65 -3.13
C LYS A 120 5.03 15.36 -3.08
N GLU A 121 6.07 14.70 -2.55
CA GLU A 121 7.37 15.32 -2.37
C GLU A 121 8.45 14.24 -2.28
N ILE A 122 9.58 14.51 -2.93
CA ILE A 122 10.80 13.72 -2.77
C ILE A 122 11.87 14.67 -2.31
N LYS A 123 12.42 14.44 -1.12
CA LYS A 123 13.45 15.32 -0.57
C LYS A 123 14.51 14.45 0.10
N GLY A 124 15.62 14.22 -0.61
CA GLY A 124 16.68 13.35 -0.14
C GLY A 124 16.15 11.93 0.04
N ARG A 125 16.20 11.42 1.27
CA ARG A 125 15.71 10.08 1.61
C ARG A 125 14.27 10.09 2.11
N LYS A 126 13.63 11.26 2.09
CA LYS A 126 12.25 11.41 2.55
C LYS A 126 11.31 11.46 1.35
N ILE A 127 10.26 10.68 1.40
CA ILE A 127 9.22 10.71 0.37
C ILE A 127 7.87 10.83 1.06
N ILE A 128 7.06 11.79 0.59
CA ILE A 128 5.70 11.96 1.07
C ILE A 128 4.76 11.45 -0.01
N VAL A 129 3.92 10.50 0.35
CA VAL A 129 2.95 9.89 -0.55
C VAL A 129 1.56 10.20 -0.04
N GLY A 130 0.72 10.75 -0.91
CA GLY A 130 -0.69 10.94 -0.61
C GLY A 130 -1.49 9.75 -1.12
N ILE A 131 -2.33 9.18 -0.25
CA ILE A 131 -3.16 8.02 -0.59
C ILE A 131 -4.62 8.40 -0.43
N THR A 132 -5.43 8.03 -1.42
CA THR A 132 -6.88 8.11 -1.31
C THR A 132 -7.42 6.69 -1.34
N LEU A 133 -8.19 6.33 -0.31
CA LEU A 133 -8.87 5.05 -0.25
C LEU A 133 -10.34 5.29 -0.52
N SER A 134 -10.90 4.56 -1.45
CA SER A 134 -12.30 4.74 -1.83
C SER A 134 -12.95 3.40 -2.12
N VAL A 135 -14.28 3.39 -2.13
CA VAL A 135 -15.06 2.27 -2.61
C VAL A 135 -15.80 2.71 -3.86
N LYS A 136 -16.16 1.75 -4.68
CA LYS A 136 -16.88 2.02 -5.90
C LYS A 136 -18.29 2.49 -5.57
N GLY A 137 -18.68 3.60 -6.17
CA GLY A 137 -20.02 4.15 -5.97
C GLY A 137 -20.07 5.46 -5.22
#